data_eb0d270c01638efbebe5bfecfd925c14
#
_entry.id   eb0d270c01638efbebe5bfecfd925c14
#
_cell.length_a   1.000
_cell.length_b   1.000
_cell.length_c   1.000
_cell.angle_alpha   90.00
_cell.angle_beta   90.00
_cell.angle_gamma   90.00
#
_symmetry.space_group_name_H-M   'P 1'
#
loop_
_entity.id
_entity.type
_entity.pdbx_description
1 polymer ?
#
loop_
_entity_poly.entity_id
_entity_poly.type
_entity_poly.pdbx_seq_one_letter_code
_entity_poly.pdbx_strand_id
1 'polypeptide(L)' 'MAETPLTLTAEERQFLVSLLQLVLKDTLVEEHRTRTPSYRVHVLHKEDLIVSLLNKLRQPPG' A
#
# COMPACT_ATOMS: atom_id res chain seq x y z
N MET A 1 15.58 -8.71 14.45
CA MET A 1 14.71 -7.85 15.27
C MET A 1 13.26 -8.32 15.12
N ALA A 2 12.63 -8.62 16.22
CA ALA A 2 11.26 -9.09 16.18
C ALA A 2 10.30 -7.94 15.87
N GLU A 3 9.45 -8.14 14.86
CA GLU A 3 8.43 -7.17 14.53
C GLU A 3 7.27 -7.28 15.51
N THR A 4 6.83 -6.13 16.02
CA THR A 4 5.68 -6.10 16.90
C THR A 4 4.41 -6.26 16.04
N PRO A 5 3.53 -7.25 16.34
CA PRO A 5 2.30 -7.39 15.57
C PRO A 5 1.41 -6.18 15.76
N LEU A 6 0.89 -5.69 14.64
CA LEU A 6 -0.02 -4.55 14.65
C LEU A 6 -1.45 -5.04 14.87
N THR A 7 -2.06 -4.57 15.94
CA THR A 7 -3.44 -4.92 16.24
C THR A 7 -4.35 -3.75 15.86
N LEU A 8 -5.30 -4.01 14.97
CA LEU A 8 -6.22 -3.00 14.48
C LEU A 8 -7.66 -3.42 14.75
N THR A 9 -8.52 -2.44 15.06
CA THR A 9 -9.96 -2.68 15.09
C THR A 9 -10.45 -2.90 13.65
N ALA A 10 -11.64 -3.47 13.51
CA ALA A 10 -12.25 -3.65 12.18
C ALA A 10 -12.43 -2.31 11.47
N GLU A 11 -12.81 -1.28 12.20
CA GLU A 11 -12.99 0.06 11.65
C GLU A 11 -11.66 0.65 11.18
N GLU A 12 -10.62 0.52 11.99
CA GLU A 12 -9.29 1.00 11.63
C GLU A 12 -8.76 0.30 10.38
N ARG A 13 -8.95 -1.01 10.31
CA ARG A 13 -8.52 -1.81 9.16
C ARG A 13 -9.23 -1.34 7.90
N GLN A 14 -10.54 -1.17 7.97
CA GLN A 14 -11.34 -0.73 6.83
C GLN A 14 -10.91 0.66 6.36
N PHE A 15 -10.65 1.55 7.29
CA PHE A 15 -10.17 2.89 6.97
C PHE A 15 -8.83 2.83 6.23
N LEU A 16 -7.90 2.03 6.73
CA LEU A 16 -6.59 1.88 6.10
C LEU A 16 -6.69 1.27 4.71
N VAL A 17 -7.54 0.26 4.53
CA VAL A 17 -7.76 -0.35 3.22
C VAL A 17 -8.25 0.70 2.23
N SER A 18 -9.24 1.50 2.63
CA SER A 18 -9.79 2.55 1.76
C SER A 18 -8.74 3.60 1.42
N LEU A 19 -7.96 4.01 2.42
CA LEU A 19 -6.89 4.99 2.23
C LEU A 19 -5.82 4.48 1.28
N LEU A 20 -5.38 3.23 1.48
CA LEU A 20 -4.36 2.62 0.65
C LEU A 20 -4.84 2.44 -0.79
N GLN A 21 -6.11 2.09 -1.00
CA GLN A 21 -6.68 1.99 -2.33
C GLN A 21 -6.66 3.33 -3.05
N LEU A 22 -6.94 4.40 -2.34
CA LEU A 22 -6.89 5.75 -2.89
C LEU A 22 -5.46 6.12 -3.27
N VAL A 23 -4.51 5.85 -2.39
CA VAL A 23 -3.09 6.12 -2.63
C VAL A 23 -2.58 5.28 -3.81
N LEU A 24 -3.02 4.02 -3.91
CA LEU A 24 -2.66 3.15 -5.03
C LEU A 24 -3.13 3.73 -6.36
N LYS A 25 -4.36 4.22 -6.40
CA LYS A 25 -4.92 4.83 -7.61
C LYS A 25 -4.08 6.03 -8.04
N ASP A 26 -3.72 6.90 -7.10
CA ASP A 26 -2.89 8.06 -7.38
C ASP A 26 -1.49 7.64 -7.86
N THR A 27 -0.94 6.59 -7.26
CA THR A 27 0.38 6.06 -7.62
C THR A 27 0.38 5.51 -9.05
N LEU A 28 -0.69 4.83 -9.46
CA LEU A 28 -0.81 4.30 -10.82
C LEU A 28 -0.89 5.43 -11.85
N VAL A 29 -1.61 6.51 -11.54
CA VAL A 29 -1.66 7.69 -12.39
C VAL A 29 -0.26 8.32 -12.52
N GLU A 30 0.46 8.42 -11.40
CA GLU A 30 1.81 8.97 -11.36
C GLU A 30 2.77 8.12 -12.21
N GLU A 31 2.65 6.78 -12.13
CA GLU A 31 3.44 5.85 -12.92
C GLU A 31 3.28 6.11 -14.42
N HIS A 32 2.04 6.32 -14.88
CA HIS A 32 1.78 6.60 -16.29
C HIS A 32 2.34 7.92 -16.76
N ARG A 33 2.47 8.89 -15.87
CA ARG A 33 3.00 10.23 -16.19
C ARG A 33 4.52 10.30 -16.11
N THR A 34 5.13 9.40 -15.36
CA THR A 34 6.56 9.45 -15.09
C THR A 34 7.34 8.82 -16.23
N ARG A 35 8.23 9.60 -16.85
CA ARG A 35 9.08 9.14 -17.94
C ARG A 35 10.54 8.93 -17.52
N THR A 36 10.93 9.46 -16.35
CA THR A 36 12.28 9.34 -15.83
C THR A 36 12.48 7.98 -15.20
N PRO A 37 13.40 7.13 -15.69
CA PRO A 37 13.56 5.76 -15.17
C PRO A 37 13.86 5.69 -13.68
N SER A 38 14.69 6.56 -13.16
CA SER A 38 15.05 6.56 -11.74
C SER A 38 13.86 6.88 -10.86
N TYR A 39 13.03 7.83 -11.26
CA TYR A 39 11.83 8.19 -10.51
C TYR A 39 10.79 7.08 -10.59
N ARG A 40 10.69 6.43 -11.75
CA ARG A 40 9.75 5.33 -11.95
C ARG A 40 10.04 4.16 -11.01
N VAL A 41 11.31 3.88 -10.73
CA VAL A 41 11.68 2.83 -9.76
C VAL A 41 11.11 3.13 -8.39
N HIS A 42 11.16 4.38 -7.95
CA HIS A 42 10.58 4.79 -6.67
C HIS A 42 9.07 4.60 -6.65
N VAL A 43 8.39 4.95 -7.73
CA VAL A 43 6.94 4.80 -7.85
C VAL A 43 6.55 3.33 -7.81
N LEU A 44 7.26 2.46 -8.51
CA LEU A 44 7.01 1.03 -8.51
C LEU A 44 7.24 0.41 -7.14
N HIS A 45 8.27 0.84 -6.44
CA HIS A 45 8.53 0.37 -5.08
C HIS A 45 7.40 0.76 -4.13
N LYS A 46 6.91 1.99 -4.24
CA LYS A 46 5.77 2.47 -3.47
C LYS A 46 4.52 1.65 -3.74
N GLU A 47 4.27 1.35 -5.01
CA GLU A 47 3.14 0.51 -5.42
C GLU A 47 3.24 -0.88 -4.78
N ASP A 48 4.42 -1.50 -4.82
CA ASP A 48 4.63 -2.81 -4.20
C ASP A 48 4.33 -2.79 -2.71
N LEU A 49 4.77 -1.76 -2.00
CA LEU A 49 4.50 -1.61 -0.58
C LEU A 49 3.01 -1.49 -0.31
N ILE A 50 2.29 -0.71 -1.11
CA ILE A 50 0.85 -0.53 -0.96
C ILE A 50 0.11 -1.84 -1.18
N VAL A 51 0.44 -2.56 -2.24
CA VAL A 51 -0.19 -3.85 -2.56
C VAL A 51 0.09 -4.86 -1.45
N SER A 52 1.33 -4.92 -0.97
CA SER A 52 1.72 -5.80 0.11
C SER A 52 0.91 -5.52 1.38
N LEU A 53 0.77 -4.24 1.73
CA LEU A 53 0.00 -3.83 2.90
C LEU A 53 -1.48 -4.16 2.74
N LEU A 54 -2.06 -3.93 1.57
CA LEU A 54 -3.44 -4.27 1.30
C LEU A 54 -3.69 -5.76 1.43
N ASN A 55 -2.77 -6.59 0.94
CA ASN A 55 -2.89 -8.03 1.08
C ASN A 55 -2.87 -8.47 2.54
N LYS A 56 -1.99 -7.88 3.34
CA LYS A 56 -1.92 -8.19 4.77
C LYS A 56 -3.18 -7.76 5.51
N LEU A 57 -3.73 -6.59 5.17
CA LEU A 57 -4.93 -6.08 5.83
C LEU A 57 -6.18 -6.86 5.46
N ARG A 58 -6.21 -7.49 4.28
CA ARG A 58 -7.34 -8.29 3.83
C ARG A 58 -7.31 -9.71 4.36
N GLN A 59 -6.16 -10.19 4.82
CA GLN A 59 -6.06 -11.53 5.36
C GLN A 59 -6.78 -11.62 6.69
N PRO A 60 -7.58 -12.69 6.91
CA PRO A 60 -8.24 -12.86 8.19
C PRO A 60 -7.20 -13.09 9.27
N PRO A 61 -7.44 -12.58 10.49
CA PRO A 61 -6.56 -12.85 11.62
C PRO A 61 -6.65 -14.33 11.98
N GLY A 62 -5.50 -14.95 12.08
CA GLY A 62 -5.52 -16.36 12.47
C GLY A 62 -4.24 -17.04 12.25
#